data_32459357729aa62a78a6781c46331d0c
#
_entry.id   32459357729aa62a78a6781c46331d0c
#
_cell.length_a   1.000
_cell.length_b   1.000
_cell.length_c   1.000
_cell.angle_alpha   90.00
_cell.angle_beta   90.00
_cell.angle_gamma   90.00
#
_symmetry.space_group_name_H-M   'P 1'
#
loop_
_entity.id
_entity.type
_entity.pdbx_description
1 polymer ?
#
loop_
_entity_poly.entity_id
_entity_poly.type
_entity_poly.pdbx_seq_one_letter_code
_entity_poly.pdbx_strand_id
1 'polypeptide(L)'
;IRSYLKSGSETLYSPFSKTLEIKTAPGKPVITRTQVKEEGVSVQWKKINSAQGYQVFRSEKMNSGYKRIKVISGNSTFSYLDTEAVCGKTYYYKIRAYVKNQGNVVCSESSDSAKAVQRTTIMIGDSRTDMMKDVVENDKITWICEVGMGYKWLRDTALKELQEQMKGNEDIFIWLGVNDVYNISNYISLLNEEVPKWKAKGANVYIVAVGQVTK
;
A
#
# COMPACT_ATOMS: atom_id res chain seq x y z
N ILE A 1 -6.44 -33.09 -36.51
CA ILE A 1 -7.70 -33.32 -37.23
C ILE A 1 -7.38 -34.14 -38.45
N ARG A 2 -8.27 -35.05 -38.86
CA ARG A 2 -8.28 -35.75 -40.14
C ARG A 2 -9.70 -35.91 -40.64
N SER A 3 -9.89 -35.96 -41.95
CA SER A 3 -11.16 -36.31 -42.56
C SER A 3 -11.30 -37.83 -42.70
N TYR A 4 -12.50 -38.28 -42.87
CA TYR A 4 -12.79 -39.71 -43.18
C TYR A 4 -13.89 -39.84 -44.22
N LEU A 5 -13.85 -40.94 -44.94
CA LEU A 5 -14.86 -41.35 -45.88
C LEU A 5 -15.33 -42.76 -45.49
N LYS A 6 -16.62 -42.98 -45.44
CA LYS A 6 -17.21 -44.31 -45.26
C LYS A 6 -17.60 -44.91 -46.65
N SER A 7 -17.12 -46.10 -46.91
CA SER A 7 -17.48 -46.87 -48.11
C SER A 7 -17.93 -48.26 -47.67
N GLY A 8 -19.21 -48.48 -47.56
CA GLY A 8 -19.78 -49.71 -47.00
C GLY A 8 -19.39 -49.86 -45.52
N SER A 9 -18.77 -50.99 -45.17
CA SER A 9 -18.26 -51.28 -43.82
C SER A 9 -16.87 -50.71 -43.54
N GLU A 10 -16.19 -50.15 -44.53
CA GLU A 10 -14.86 -49.61 -44.40
C GLU A 10 -14.86 -48.10 -44.15
N THR A 11 -13.87 -47.62 -43.35
CA THR A 11 -13.64 -46.20 -43.13
C THR A 11 -12.22 -45.87 -43.57
N LEU A 12 -12.10 -45.00 -44.56
CA LEU A 12 -10.84 -44.49 -45.07
C LEU A 12 -10.55 -43.14 -44.41
N TYR A 13 -9.32 -42.92 -43.95
CA TYR A 13 -8.90 -41.70 -43.26
C TYR A 13 -7.83 -40.97 -44.08
N SER A 14 -7.93 -39.65 -44.12
CA SER A 14 -6.84 -38.82 -44.59
C SER A 14 -5.65 -38.81 -43.60
N PRO A 15 -4.47 -38.38 -44.01
CA PRO A 15 -3.41 -38.04 -43.10
C PRO A 15 -3.91 -37.01 -42.05
N PHE A 16 -3.25 -36.98 -40.87
CA PHE A 16 -3.51 -35.95 -39.89
C PHE A 16 -3.06 -34.58 -40.39
N SER A 17 -3.79 -33.53 -40.00
CA SER A 17 -3.33 -32.15 -40.16
C SER A 17 -2.01 -31.92 -39.40
N LYS A 18 -1.31 -30.85 -39.73
CA LYS A 18 -0.16 -30.38 -38.93
C LYS A 18 -0.60 -30.13 -37.48
N THR A 19 0.27 -30.48 -36.53
CA THR A 19 0.06 -30.19 -35.12
C THR A 19 0.10 -28.66 -34.90
N LEU A 20 -0.92 -28.15 -34.22
CA LEU A 20 -0.95 -26.76 -33.76
C LEU A 20 -0.78 -26.77 -32.25
N GLU A 21 0.31 -26.17 -31.81
CA GLU A 21 0.54 -25.93 -30.38
C GLU A 21 -0.16 -24.63 -29.94
N ILE A 22 -1.07 -24.73 -28.98
CA ILE A 22 -1.78 -23.58 -28.39
C ILE A 22 -1.44 -23.53 -26.91
N LYS A 23 -0.93 -22.38 -26.44
CA LYS A 23 -0.76 -22.10 -25.03
C LYS A 23 -2.03 -21.45 -24.49
N THR A 24 -2.62 -22.06 -23.49
CA THR A 24 -3.76 -21.50 -22.76
C THR A 24 -3.31 -20.36 -21.85
N ALA A 25 -4.23 -19.47 -21.47
CA ALA A 25 -3.96 -18.43 -20.50
C ALA A 25 -3.52 -19.04 -19.15
N PRO A 26 -2.57 -18.42 -18.46
CA PRO A 26 -2.21 -18.84 -17.11
C PRO A 26 -3.37 -18.67 -16.13
N GLY A 27 -3.28 -19.31 -14.97
CA GLY A 27 -4.24 -19.12 -13.89
C GLY A 27 -4.26 -17.68 -13.36
N LYS A 28 -5.40 -17.27 -12.77
CA LYS A 28 -5.57 -15.96 -12.10
C LYS A 28 -4.58 -15.83 -10.94
N PRO A 29 -3.77 -14.77 -10.87
CA PRO A 29 -2.88 -14.53 -9.74
C PRO A 29 -3.63 -14.22 -8.45
N VAL A 30 -3.00 -14.56 -7.32
CA VAL A 30 -3.49 -14.22 -5.98
C VAL A 30 -2.43 -13.37 -5.28
N ILE A 31 -2.75 -12.11 -4.98
CA ILE A 31 -1.91 -11.25 -4.17
C ILE A 31 -1.99 -11.77 -2.73
N THR A 32 -0.84 -12.06 -2.13
CA THR A 32 -0.74 -12.59 -0.77
C THR A 32 -0.46 -11.53 0.26
N ARG A 33 0.20 -10.44 -0.14
CA ARG A 33 0.59 -9.36 0.76
C ARG A 33 0.82 -8.05 0.01
N THR A 34 0.39 -6.96 0.62
CA THR A 34 0.87 -5.60 0.36
C THR A 34 1.50 -5.06 1.63
N GLN A 35 2.68 -4.47 1.52
CA GLN A 35 3.40 -3.90 2.66
C GLN A 35 4.01 -2.57 2.26
N VAL A 36 3.74 -1.54 3.05
CA VAL A 36 4.45 -0.26 2.96
C VAL A 36 5.85 -0.45 3.53
N LYS A 37 6.83 0.03 2.80
CA LYS A 37 8.23 0.09 3.19
C LYS A 37 8.71 1.51 3.06
N GLU A 38 9.90 1.77 3.55
CA GLU A 38 10.51 3.09 3.45
C GLU A 38 10.68 3.53 1.99
N GLU A 39 11.07 2.61 1.11
CA GLU A 39 11.34 2.91 -0.31
C GLU A 39 10.08 2.85 -1.19
N GLY A 40 8.90 2.50 -0.66
CA GLY A 40 7.67 2.38 -1.44
C GLY A 40 6.70 1.31 -0.96
N VAL A 41 5.94 0.75 -1.89
CA VAL A 41 4.95 -0.31 -1.61
C VAL A 41 5.41 -1.64 -2.20
N SER A 42 5.64 -2.63 -1.35
CA SER A 42 5.92 -4.01 -1.77
C SER A 42 4.61 -4.76 -1.98
N VAL A 43 4.46 -5.38 -3.15
CA VAL A 43 3.33 -6.25 -3.51
C VAL A 43 3.86 -7.65 -3.76
N GLN A 44 3.26 -8.67 -3.14
CA GLN A 44 3.66 -10.07 -3.28
C GLN A 44 2.46 -10.92 -3.71
N TRP A 45 2.71 -11.95 -4.53
CA TRP A 45 1.67 -12.86 -5.02
C TRP A 45 2.16 -14.29 -5.07
N LYS A 46 1.22 -15.24 -5.23
CA LYS A 46 1.57 -16.65 -5.40
C LYS A 46 2.19 -16.89 -6.77
N LYS A 47 3.29 -17.66 -6.79
CA LYS A 47 3.91 -18.14 -8.04
C LYS A 47 2.92 -18.96 -8.85
N ILE A 48 2.89 -18.72 -10.18
CA ILE A 48 2.13 -19.52 -11.14
C ILE A 48 3.11 -20.23 -12.05
N ASN A 49 3.16 -21.56 -11.95
CA ASN A 49 4.15 -22.37 -12.67
C ASN A 49 4.02 -22.27 -14.19
N SER A 50 2.79 -22.12 -14.70
CA SER A 50 2.50 -21.97 -16.13
C SER A 50 2.78 -20.57 -16.68
N ALA A 51 3.07 -19.57 -15.83
CA ALA A 51 3.35 -18.22 -16.27
C ALA A 51 4.78 -18.09 -16.81
N GLN A 52 4.96 -17.23 -17.80
CA GLN A 52 6.28 -16.76 -18.28
C GLN A 52 6.64 -15.38 -17.74
N GLY A 53 5.72 -14.75 -17.00
CA GLY A 53 5.95 -13.48 -16.33
C GLY A 53 4.66 -12.87 -15.80
N TYR A 54 4.78 -11.65 -15.27
CA TYR A 54 3.70 -10.94 -14.62
C TYR A 54 3.64 -9.49 -15.07
N GLN A 55 2.45 -8.92 -15.03
CA GLN A 55 2.19 -7.50 -15.22
C GLN A 55 1.60 -6.95 -13.93
N VAL A 56 2.18 -5.87 -13.43
CA VAL A 56 1.72 -5.16 -12.22
C VAL A 56 0.96 -3.92 -12.64
N PHE A 57 -0.21 -3.75 -12.05
CA PHE A 57 -1.08 -2.59 -12.28
C PHE A 57 -1.35 -1.87 -10.97
N ARG A 58 -1.40 -0.53 -11.03
CA ARG A 58 -1.72 0.35 -9.90
C ARG A 58 -2.85 1.30 -10.26
N SER A 59 -3.69 1.63 -9.27
CA SER A 59 -4.73 2.66 -9.35
C SER A 59 -4.89 3.36 -8.00
N GLU A 60 -5.36 4.60 -8.00
CA GLU A 60 -5.84 5.31 -6.80
C GLU A 60 -7.32 5.00 -6.51
N LYS A 61 -8.00 4.27 -7.42
CA LYS A 61 -9.41 3.86 -7.28
C LYS A 61 -9.53 2.33 -7.27
N MET A 62 -10.32 1.78 -6.34
CA MET A 62 -10.45 0.34 -6.14
C MET A 62 -10.91 -0.40 -7.41
N ASN A 63 -11.89 0.15 -8.12
CA ASN A 63 -12.60 -0.57 -9.19
C ASN A 63 -12.26 -0.08 -10.60
N SER A 64 -11.44 0.97 -10.75
CA SER A 64 -11.16 1.58 -12.06
C SER A 64 -9.79 2.26 -12.12
N GLY A 65 -9.39 2.74 -13.31
CA GLY A 65 -8.21 3.56 -13.49
C GLY A 65 -6.85 2.84 -13.36
N TYR A 66 -6.84 1.51 -13.46
CA TYR A 66 -5.61 0.73 -13.35
C TYR A 66 -4.67 1.00 -14.53
N LYS A 67 -3.47 1.46 -14.22
CA LYS A 67 -2.37 1.62 -15.17
C LYS A 67 -1.33 0.55 -14.94
N ARG A 68 -0.80 -0.03 -16.01
CA ARG A 68 0.31 -0.98 -15.92
C ARG A 68 1.59 -0.23 -15.58
N ILE A 69 2.18 -0.53 -14.42
CA ILE A 69 3.40 0.12 -13.92
C ILE A 69 4.65 -0.75 -14.12
N LYS A 70 4.50 -2.08 -14.23
CA LYS A 70 5.65 -2.97 -14.42
C LYS A 70 5.29 -4.21 -15.23
N VAL A 71 6.24 -4.67 -16.05
CA VAL A 71 6.26 -6.00 -16.65
C VAL A 71 7.48 -6.73 -16.09
N ILE A 72 7.26 -7.92 -15.58
CA ILE A 72 8.27 -8.79 -14.98
C ILE A 72 8.40 -10.02 -15.88
N SER A 73 9.59 -10.26 -16.40
CA SER A 73 9.90 -11.45 -17.20
C SER A 73 10.35 -12.59 -16.29
N GLY A 74 9.91 -13.81 -16.62
CA GLY A 74 10.15 -15.00 -15.80
C GLY A 74 9.10 -15.15 -14.68
N ASN A 75 8.96 -16.37 -14.19
CA ASN A 75 8.00 -16.72 -13.13
C ASN A 75 8.68 -16.94 -11.76
N SER A 76 9.99 -16.75 -11.68
CA SER A 76 10.74 -16.86 -10.41
C SER A 76 10.58 -15.64 -9.53
N THR A 77 10.24 -14.47 -10.10
CA THR A 77 9.97 -13.24 -9.37
C THR A 77 8.46 -13.12 -9.14
N PHE A 78 8.04 -13.14 -7.89
CA PHE A 78 6.64 -13.05 -7.45
C PHE A 78 6.43 -11.94 -6.42
N SER A 79 7.25 -10.89 -6.51
CA SER A 79 7.13 -9.65 -5.76
C SER A 79 7.56 -8.45 -6.60
N TYR A 80 7.08 -7.27 -6.26
CA TYR A 80 7.45 -6.00 -6.87
C TYR A 80 7.45 -4.90 -5.81
N LEU A 81 8.47 -4.07 -5.82
CA LEU A 81 8.56 -2.84 -5.02
C LEU A 81 8.21 -1.65 -5.90
N ASP A 82 7.12 -1.00 -5.60
CA ASP A 82 6.66 0.23 -6.26
C ASP A 82 7.25 1.45 -5.54
N THR A 83 8.40 1.91 -6.02
CA THR A 83 9.12 3.07 -5.47
C THR A 83 8.52 4.42 -5.89
N GLU A 84 7.57 4.41 -6.84
CA GLU A 84 6.86 5.62 -7.27
C GLU A 84 5.57 5.87 -6.46
N ALA A 85 5.25 5.00 -5.49
CA ALA A 85 4.12 5.20 -4.61
C ALA A 85 4.40 6.38 -3.67
N VAL A 86 3.53 7.39 -3.71
CA VAL A 86 3.67 8.64 -2.95
C VAL A 86 3.09 8.50 -1.55
N CYS A 87 3.79 9.00 -0.55
CA CYS A 87 3.31 9.06 0.84
C CYS A 87 1.99 9.82 0.97
N GLY A 88 1.14 9.39 1.91
CA GLY A 88 -0.19 9.98 2.13
C GLY A 88 -1.26 9.49 1.15
N LYS A 89 -0.92 8.68 0.15
CA LYS A 89 -1.88 8.17 -0.84
C LYS A 89 -2.29 6.72 -0.59
N THR A 90 -3.51 6.40 -1.00
CA THR A 90 -4.02 5.03 -1.07
C THR A 90 -3.87 4.51 -2.50
N TYR A 91 -3.28 3.33 -2.62
CA TYR A 91 -3.16 2.64 -3.89
C TYR A 91 -3.82 1.27 -3.85
N TYR A 92 -4.26 0.83 -5.02
CA TYR A 92 -4.82 -0.50 -5.26
C TYR A 92 -3.99 -1.18 -6.35
N TYR A 93 -3.59 -2.42 -6.10
CA TYR A 93 -2.76 -3.20 -7.01
C TYR A 93 -3.51 -4.39 -7.56
N LYS A 94 -3.25 -4.71 -8.82
CA LYS A 94 -3.68 -5.94 -9.48
C LYS A 94 -2.51 -6.55 -10.23
N ILE A 95 -2.50 -7.88 -10.32
CA ILE A 95 -1.50 -8.65 -11.06
C ILE A 95 -2.18 -9.43 -12.17
N ARG A 96 -1.54 -9.51 -13.33
CA ARG A 96 -1.84 -10.48 -14.38
C ARG A 96 -0.63 -11.35 -14.64
N ALA A 97 -0.85 -12.64 -14.78
CA ALA A 97 0.16 -13.53 -15.33
C ALA A 97 0.06 -13.56 -16.86
N TYR A 98 1.15 -13.83 -17.55
CA TYR A 98 1.14 -13.97 -19.00
C TYR A 98 2.02 -15.11 -19.49
N VAL A 99 1.71 -15.59 -20.69
CA VAL A 99 2.55 -16.44 -21.53
C VAL A 99 2.69 -15.82 -22.92
N LYS A 100 3.78 -16.10 -23.61
CA LYS A 100 3.96 -15.74 -25.01
C LYS A 100 3.66 -16.97 -25.88
N ASN A 101 2.83 -16.80 -26.88
CA ASN A 101 2.49 -17.82 -27.87
C ASN A 101 2.66 -17.23 -29.27
N GLN A 102 3.65 -17.72 -30.03
CA GLN A 102 3.94 -17.27 -31.41
C GLN A 102 3.99 -15.73 -31.55
N GLY A 103 4.71 -15.05 -30.63
CA GLY A 103 4.83 -13.59 -30.60
C GLY A 103 3.67 -12.85 -29.92
N ASN A 104 2.52 -13.47 -29.71
CA ASN A 104 1.38 -12.88 -29.01
C ASN A 104 1.47 -13.10 -27.49
N VAL A 105 1.01 -12.13 -26.73
CA VAL A 105 0.92 -12.21 -25.26
C VAL A 105 -0.49 -12.64 -24.88
N VAL A 106 -0.60 -13.81 -24.23
CA VAL A 106 -1.85 -14.31 -23.67
C VAL A 106 -1.82 -14.08 -22.16
N CYS A 107 -2.74 -13.27 -21.65
CA CYS A 107 -2.81 -12.90 -20.24
C CYS A 107 -3.90 -13.66 -19.50
N SER A 108 -3.69 -13.89 -18.21
CA SER A 108 -4.73 -14.34 -17.28
C SER A 108 -5.75 -13.24 -17.02
N GLU A 109 -6.82 -13.59 -16.31
CA GLU A 109 -7.61 -12.62 -15.58
C GLU A 109 -6.73 -11.85 -14.58
N SER A 110 -7.17 -10.64 -14.20
CA SER A 110 -6.51 -9.88 -13.14
C SER A 110 -6.79 -10.52 -11.78
N SER A 111 -5.83 -10.46 -10.87
CA SER A 111 -6.07 -10.73 -9.45
C SER A 111 -7.19 -9.85 -8.90
N ASP A 112 -7.71 -10.22 -7.75
CA ASP A 112 -8.49 -9.30 -6.94
C ASP A 112 -7.61 -8.10 -6.54
N SER A 113 -8.27 -6.99 -6.23
CA SER A 113 -7.61 -5.74 -5.86
C SER A 113 -7.06 -5.83 -4.45
N ALA A 114 -5.78 -5.49 -4.26
CA ALA A 114 -5.16 -5.39 -2.95
C ALA A 114 -4.85 -3.93 -2.62
N LYS A 115 -5.32 -3.46 -1.46
CA LYS A 115 -5.14 -2.09 -0.98
C LYS A 115 -3.79 -1.95 -0.28
N ALA A 116 -3.08 -0.86 -0.55
CA ALA A 116 -1.95 -0.38 0.23
C ALA A 116 -2.15 1.10 0.55
N VAL A 117 -1.89 1.48 1.79
CA VAL A 117 -1.96 2.88 2.24
C VAL A 117 -0.57 3.25 2.71
N GLN A 118 0.08 4.14 1.99
CA GLN A 118 1.34 4.71 2.44
C GLN A 118 1.03 5.91 3.33
N ARG A 119 1.35 5.77 4.62
CA ARG A 119 1.04 6.76 5.65
C ARG A 119 2.23 7.70 5.83
N THR A 120 1.96 8.94 6.13
CA THR A 120 2.95 9.89 6.63
C THR A 120 2.91 9.88 8.16
N THR A 121 4.03 10.20 8.79
CA THR A 121 4.12 10.33 10.26
C THR A 121 4.13 11.81 10.63
N ILE A 122 3.29 12.18 11.60
CA ILE A 122 3.31 13.50 12.22
C ILE A 122 3.61 13.31 13.72
N MET A 123 4.66 13.95 14.19
CA MET A 123 5.07 13.96 15.61
C MET A 123 4.74 15.30 16.21
N ILE A 124 3.89 15.32 17.25
CA ILE A 124 3.51 16.53 17.99
C ILE A 124 4.08 16.41 19.41
N GLY A 125 4.84 17.41 19.85
CA GLY A 125 5.41 17.29 21.19
C GLY A 125 6.17 18.51 21.71
N ASP A 126 6.69 18.32 22.91
CA ASP A 126 7.52 19.28 23.63
C ASP A 126 9.03 19.08 23.34
N SER A 127 9.88 19.55 24.24
CA SER A 127 11.35 19.43 24.13
C SER A 127 11.86 18.02 23.86
N ARG A 128 11.17 16.97 24.30
CA ARG A 128 11.56 15.57 24.05
C ARG A 128 11.39 15.21 22.59
N THR A 129 10.32 15.68 21.96
CA THR A 129 10.06 15.51 20.52
C THR A 129 11.01 16.37 19.70
N ASP A 130 11.33 17.57 20.16
CA ASP A 130 12.29 18.47 19.53
C ASP A 130 13.70 17.89 19.53
N MET A 131 14.16 17.36 20.67
CA MET A 131 15.42 16.62 20.75
C MET A 131 15.45 15.36 19.87
N MET A 132 14.32 14.66 19.74
CA MET A 132 14.22 13.51 18.84
C MET A 132 14.38 13.92 17.37
N LYS A 133 13.79 15.05 16.97
CA LYS A 133 13.92 15.62 15.63
C LYS A 133 15.39 15.85 15.25
N ASP A 134 16.21 16.33 16.20
CA ASP A 134 17.62 16.62 15.95
C ASP A 134 18.47 15.35 15.71
N VAL A 135 17.99 14.19 16.15
CA VAL A 135 18.71 12.89 16.06
C VAL A 135 18.17 12.00 14.95
N VAL A 136 16.89 12.18 14.60
CA VAL A 136 16.22 11.34 13.59
C VAL A 136 16.24 12.05 12.25
N GLU A 137 17.23 11.74 11.43
CA GLU A 137 17.33 12.22 10.05
C GLU A 137 16.34 11.50 9.14
N ASN A 138 15.04 11.90 9.19
CA ASN A 138 13.99 11.33 8.36
C ASN A 138 13.06 12.42 7.82
N ASP A 139 13.18 12.70 6.53
CA ASP A 139 12.39 13.69 5.79
C ASP A 139 10.90 13.32 5.61
N LYS A 140 10.52 12.09 5.97
CA LYS A 140 9.14 11.59 5.89
C LYS A 140 8.33 11.85 7.16
N ILE A 141 8.96 12.39 8.19
CA ILE A 141 8.30 12.78 9.45
C ILE A 141 8.04 14.28 9.42
N THR A 142 6.80 14.68 9.64
CA THR A 142 6.43 16.06 9.91
C THR A 142 6.54 16.29 11.42
N TRP A 143 7.35 17.26 11.82
CA TRP A 143 7.60 17.59 13.21
C TRP A 143 6.85 18.87 13.57
N ILE A 144 5.93 18.80 14.53
CA ILE A 144 5.22 19.91 15.14
C ILE A 144 5.65 19.92 16.62
N CYS A 145 6.76 20.55 16.92
CA CYS A 145 7.36 20.49 18.25
C CYS A 145 8.07 21.78 18.61
N GLU A 146 8.06 22.10 19.91
CA GLU A 146 8.71 23.27 20.46
C GLU A 146 9.06 23.04 21.93
N VAL A 147 10.20 23.55 22.36
CA VAL A 147 10.71 23.38 23.73
C VAL A 147 9.81 24.08 24.76
N GLY A 148 9.50 23.40 25.87
CA GLY A 148 8.73 23.95 26.98
C GLY A 148 7.22 24.07 26.75
N MET A 149 6.71 23.55 25.66
CA MET A 149 5.31 23.69 25.30
C MET A 149 4.40 22.74 26.09
N GLY A 150 3.15 23.17 26.27
CA GLY A 150 2.10 22.47 27.00
C GLY A 150 0.73 22.62 26.34
N TYR A 151 -0.34 22.46 27.12
CA TYR A 151 -1.73 22.45 26.66
C TYR A 151 -2.13 23.67 25.81
N LYS A 152 -1.78 24.88 26.26
CA LYS A 152 -2.17 26.11 25.55
C LYS A 152 -1.57 26.14 24.13
N TRP A 153 -0.30 25.80 24.00
CA TRP A 153 0.36 25.72 22.70
C TRP A 153 -0.27 24.63 21.82
N LEU A 154 -0.54 23.43 22.38
CA LEU A 154 -1.23 22.40 21.63
C LEU A 154 -2.54 22.92 21.01
N ARG A 155 -3.40 23.54 21.87
CA ARG A 155 -4.72 24.04 21.45
C ARG A 155 -4.63 25.17 20.43
N ASP A 156 -3.77 26.17 20.67
CA ASP A 156 -3.78 27.45 19.97
C ASP A 156 -2.87 27.47 18.73
N THR A 157 -1.83 26.62 18.69
CA THR A 157 -0.80 26.59 17.66
C THR A 157 -0.69 25.24 16.98
N ALA A 158 -0.32 24.18 17.71
CA ALA A 158 0.01 22.90 17.10
C ALA A 158 -1.18 22.26 16.35
N LEU A 159 -2.40 22.41 16.85
CA LEU A 159 -3.58 21.89 16.16
C LEU A 159 -3.90 22.61 14.86
N LYS A 160 -3.58 23.90 14.73
CA LYS A 160 -3.73 24.62 13.46
C LYS A 160 -2.72 24.11 12.44
N GLU A 161 -1.46 24.01 12.86
CA GLU A 161 -0.41 23.46 12.02
C GLU A 161 -0.71 22.00 11.59
N LEU A 162 -1.19 21.18 12.52
CA LEU A 162 -1.66 19.82 12.19
C LEU A 162 -2.74 19.84 11.10
N GLN A 163 -3.73 20.70 11.20
CA GLN A 163 -4.83 20.79 10.22
C GLN A 163 -4.33 21.18 8.82
N GLU A 164 -3.33 22.06 8.73
CA GLU A 164 -2.69 22.45 7.47
C GLU A 164 -1.87 21.31 6.86
N GLN A 165 -1.22 20.49 7.67
CA GLN A 165 -0.36 19.38 7.24
C GLN A 165 -1.15 18.11 6.89
N MET A 166 -2.33 17.92 7.47
CA MET A 166 -3.14 16.71 7.27
C MET A 166 -3.66 16.59 5.83
N LYS A 167 -3.35 15.47 5.19
CA LYS A 167 -3.82 15.08 3.85
C LYS A 167 -4.76 13.86 3.86
N GLY A 168 -4.95 13.25 5.04
CA GLY A 168 -5.57 11.93 5.24
C GLY A 168 -4.52 10.81 5.21
N ASN A 169 -4.78 9.77 6.00
CA ASN A 169 -3.89 8.62 6.16
C ASN A 169 -2.56 8.91 6.89
N GLU A 170 -2.54 9.80 7.86
CA GLU A 170 -1.40 10.04 8.75
C GLU A 170 -1.41 9.09 9.95
N ASP A 171 -0.20 8.79 10.46
CA ASP A 171 0.03 8.26 11.79
C ASP A 171 0.49 9.44 12.67
N ILE A 172 -0.39 9.91 13.56
CA ILE A 172 -0.17 11.08 14.40
C ILE A 172 0.23 10.59 15.79
N PHE A 173 1.41 10.99 16.25
CA PHE A 173 1.92 10.72 17.58
C PHE A 173 1.92 12.01 18.39
N ILE A 174 1.34 11.98 19.59
CA ILE A 174 1.27 13.12 20.50
C ILE A 174 2.04 12.76 21.76
N TRP A 175 3.11 13.51 22.03
CA TRP A 175 3.99 13.32 23.18
C TRP A 175 4.16 14.63 23.96
N LEU A 176 3.14 14.96 24.77
CA LEU A 176 3.01 16.18 25.54
C LEU A 176 2.57 15.91 26.98
N GLY A 177 2.62 16.90 27.82
CA GLY A 177 2.01 16.91 29.15
C GLY A 177 3.00 16.85 30.31
N VAL A 178 4.32 16.78 30.07
CA VAL A 178 5.30 16.82 31.16
C VAL A 178 5.46 18.23 31.75
N ASN A 179 5.28 19.27 30.93
CA ASN A 179 5.48 20.64 31.35
C ASN A 179 4.31 21.24 32.15
N ASP A 180 3.14 20.62 32.05
CA ASP A 180 1.92 21.14 32.66
C ASP A 180 0.93 20.02 33.04
N VAL A 181 1.39 19.04 33.81
CA VAL A 181 0.61 17.87 34.27
C VAL A 181 -0.72 18.22 34.94
N TYR A 182 -0.86 19.41 35.52
CA TYR A 182 -2.08 19.92 36.08
C TYR A 182 -3.18 20.18 35.05
N ASN A 183 -2.83 20.25 33.76
CA ASN A 183 -3.75 20.45 32.66
C ASN A 183 -4.29 19.12 32.08
N ILE A 184 -4.06 17.97 32.71
CA ILE A 184 -4.42 16.65 32.17
C ILE A 184 -5.89 16.57 31.74
N SER A 185 -6.81 17.12 32.52
CA SER A 185 -8.25 17.14 32.22
C SER A 185 -8.56 17.94 30.95
N ASN A 186 -7.84 19.04 30.72
CA ASN A 186 -7.98 19.86 29.52
C ASN A 186 -7.46 19.14 28.29
N TYR A 187 -6.31 18.43 28.38
CA TYR A 187 -5.80 17.57 27.32
C TYR A 187 -6.81 16.50 26.95
N ILE A 188 -7.35 15.78 27.93
CA ILE A 188 -8.35 14.72 27.70
C ILE A 188 -9.57 15.27 26.97
N SER A 189 -10.12 16.41 27.43
CA SER A 189 -11.29 17.03 26.81
C SER A 189 -11.02 17.43 25.38
N LEU A 190 -9.89 18.10 25.10
CA LEU A 190 -9.49 18.53 23.76
C LEU A 190 -9.29 17.34 22.81
N LEU A 191 -8.56 16.31 23.27
CA LEU A 191 -8.29 15.15 22.46
C LEU A 191 -9.53 14.30 22.22
N ASN A 192 -10.47 14.21 23.17
CA ASN A 192 -11.74 13.54 22.95
C ASN A 192 -12.59 14.24 21.88
N GLU A 193 -12.46 15.54 21.73
CA GLU A 193 -13.14 16.31 20.67
C GLU A 193 -12.43 16.15 19.31
N GLU A 194 -11.10 16.29 19.26
CA GLU A 194 -10.35 16.41 18.01
C GLU A 194 -10.01 15.04 17.39
N VAL A 195 -9.66 14.03 18.18
CA VAL A 195 -9.24 12.71 17.67
C VAL A 195 -10.29 12.04 16.77
N PRO A 196 -11.59 12.08 17.09
CA PRO A 196 -12.61 11.55 16.18
C PRO A 196 -12.62 12.23 14.82
N LYS A 197 -12.40 13.55 14.78
CA LYS A 197 -12.34 14.34 13.53
C LYS A 197 -11.16 13.89 12.66
N TRP A 198 -9.97 13.66 13.27
CA TRP A 198 -8.78 13.19 12.54
C TRP A 198 -8.94 11.75 12.06
N LYS A 199 -9.52 10.86 12.89
CA LYS A 199 -9.83 9.49 12.48
C LYS A 199 -10.82 9.43 11.32
N ALA A 200 -11.81 10.31 11.30
CA ALA A 200 -12.76 10.42 10.17
C ALA A 200 -12.07 10.81 8.86
N LYS A 201 -10.96 11.57 8.92
CA LYS A 201 -10.09 11.87 7.77
C LYS A 201 -9.12 10.74 7.41
N GLY A 202 -9.11 9.64 8.15
CA GLY A 202 -8.26 8.47 7.89
C GLY A 202 -6.96 8.40 8.71
N ALA A 203 -6.75 9.29 9.68
CA ALA A 203 -5.59 9.25 10.55
C ALA A 203 -5.67 8.13 11.60
N ASN A 204 -4.51 7.56 11.96
CA ASN A 204 -4.34 6.84 13.22
C ASN A 204 -3.73 7.83 14.23
N VAL A 205 -4.17 7.75 15.49
CA VAL A 205 -3.68 8.65 16.54
C VAL A 205 -3.15 7.82 17.70
N TYR A 206 -1.95 8.16 18.13
CA TYR A 206 -1.21 7.52 19.21
C TYR A 206 -0.84 8.57 20.25
N ILE A 207 -1.22 8.33 21.51
CA ILE A 207 -0.80 9.12 22.64
C ILE A 207 0.38 8.42 23.29
N VAL A 208 1.53 9.08 23.31
CA VAL A 208 2.73 8.55 23.95
C VAL A 208 2.66 8.87 25.44
N ALA A 209 2.64 7.83 26.25
CA ALA A 209 2.57 7.99 27.71
C ALA A 209 3.82 8.69 28.24
N VAL A 210 3.61 9.66 29.11
CA VAL A 210 4.67 10.23 29.94
C VAL A 210 4.91 9.25 31.08
N GLY A 211 6.14 8.73 31.20
CA GLY A 211 6.50 7.85 32.32
C GLY A 211 6.25 8.52 33.67
N GLN A 212 6.05 7.71 34.70
CA GLN A 212 5.89 8.25 36.07
C GLN A 212 7.13 9.08 36.43
N VAL A 213 6.91 10.33 36.75
CA VAL A 213 7.95 11.18 37.39
C VAL A 213 7.97 10.75 38.85
N THR A 214 8.91 9.90 39.22
CA THR A 214 9.20 9.68 40.64
C THR A 214 9.77 10.96 41.21
N LYS A 215 9.14 11.42 42.30
CA LYS A 215 9.67 12.53 43.11
C LYS A 215 10.99 12.16 43.75
#